data_73e98ae068c6687b4972ed47d37998de
#
_entry.id   73e98ae068c6687b4972ed47d37998de
#
_cell.length_a   1.000
_cell.length_b   1.000
_cell.length_c   1.000
_cell.angle_alpha   90.00
_cell.angle_beta   90.00
_cell.angle_gamma   90.00
#
_symmetry.space_group_name_H-M   'P 1'
#
loop_
_entity.id
_entity.type
_entity.pdbx_description
1 polymer ?
#
loop_
_entity_poly.entity_id
_entity_poly.type
_entity_poly.pdbx_seq_one_letter_code
_entity_poly.pdbx_strand_id
1 'polypeptide(L)'
;MVGEVIANRYELEELAGTGGMSSVYRARDTLLERNVALKILHERHSEDEEYVERFRREAQIVARLSHPNIVSVIDRGQADGRQYIVFEYVDGETLDQLVGRRGALPVEEALRIAISIARGLAFAHEHGLVHRDVKPHNILINGNGPPKVTDFGIARSLDVKQGMTESGTVLGTSNYIAPEQASGERVDALSDVYSLGVVLFELLTGEVPFKGENFVVVAMQHINEPAPSVLERRPDVPARVAAAVDGALAKDPRDRFPSMNAFGAELDACLRELRQSEPRDEYDAAATVANAPVPAGERRRSVHASRRSPVPLLLALLALGALAVIVVAVVAVSRDGGDGIAGIGGANTSPVELQAVSAHDPEADGVEHDDEARNATDGNRATYWATEHYASPEFGGLKSGVGLVIDAGGAGQVKTMTVFTDTPGFVAAVRSGSSAETAQAVSGSQSVGTKTVFHLTDARGPVYVVWLTRLARDSGGGGIAHVNEVTARG
;
A
#
# COMPACT_ATOMS: atom_id res chain seq x y z
N MET A 1 30.78 -7.09 -4.84
CA MET A 1 30.61 -6.86 -3.39
C MET A 1 30.57 -8.17 -2.61
N VAL A 2 29.84 -9.23 -3.01
CA VAL A 2 29.98 -10.54 -2.34
C VAL A 2 31.41 -11.04 -2.51
N GLY A 3 32.05 -11.51 -1.40
CA GLY A 3 33.46 -11.85 -1.32
C GLY A 3 34.41 -10.68 -1.01
N GLU A 4 33.89 -9.43 -0.93
CA GLU A 4 34.67 -8.26 -0.58
C GLU A 4 34.78 -8.13 0.96
N VAL A 5 35.94 -7.62 1.44
CA VAL A 5 36.18 -7.40 2.88
C VAL A 5 36.13 -5.91 3.18
N ILE A 6 35.12 -5.48 3.89
CA ILE A 6 34.92 -4.08 4.30
C ILE A 6 35.71 -3.79 5.59
N ALA A 7 36.43 -2.66 5.60
CA ALA A 7 37.25 -2.20 6.74
C ALA A 7 38.26 -3.25 7.25
N ASN A 8 38.77 -4.13 6.37
CA ASN A 8 39.65 -5.26 6.70
C ASN A 8 39.07 -6.21 7.80
N ARG A 9 37.77 -6.26 7.98
CA ARG A 9 37.13 -7.00 9.07
C ARG A 9 35.86 -7.73 8.67
N TYR A 10 35.00 -7.14 7.85
CA TYR A 10 33.68 -7.66 7.55
C TYR A 10 33.67 -8.25 6.14
N GLU A 11 33.71 -9.57 6.03
CA GLU A 11 33.64 -10.29 4.76
C GLU A 11 32.18 -10.46 4.33
N LEU A 12 31.81 -9.91 3.16
CA LEU A 12 30.45 -9.96 2.63
C LEU A 12 30.17 -11.33 2.04
N GLU A 13 29.23 -12.07 2.63
CA GLU A 13 28.87 -13.43 2.21
C GLU A 13 27.68 -13.47 1.27
N GLU A 14 26.61 -12.71 1.57
CA GLU A 14 25.34 -12.78 0.86
C GLU A 14 24.62 -11.44 0.90
N LEU A 15 23.95 -11.07 -0.22
CA LEU A 15 23.05 -9.91 -0.24
C LEU A 15 21.71 -10.30 0.40
N ALA A 16 21.43 -9.75 1.58
CA ALA A 16 20.20 -10.01 2.32
C ALA A 16 19.02 -9.11 1.85
N GLY A 17 19.31 -7.89 1.37
CA GLY A 17 18.28 -6.98 0.88
C GLY A 17 18.86 -5.71 0.25
N THR A 18 18.06 -5.06 -0.61
CA THR A 18 18.41 -3.77 -1.22
C THR A 18 17.26 -2.81 -1.06
N GLY A 19 17.54 -1.61 -0.55
CA GLY A 19 16.60 -0.49 -0.44
C GLY A 19 17.00 0.68 -1.34
N GLY A 20 16.25 1.77 -1.29
CA GLY A 20 16.50 2.96 -2.11
C GLY A 20 17.88 3.59 -1.91
N MET A 21 18.38 3.65 -0.68
CA MET A 21 19.64 4.32 -0.35
C MET A 21 20.77 3.38 0.05
N SER A 22 20.48 2.13 0.42
CA SER A 22 21.48 1.20 0.99
C SER A 22 21.16 -0.24 0.64
N SER A 23 22.20 -1.09 0.71
CA SER A 23 22.10 -2.54 0.63
C SER A 23 22.52 -3.17 1.94
N VAL A 24 21.86 -4.26 2.34
CA VAL A 24 22.16 -5.02 3.55
C VAL A 24 22.74 -6.37 3.13
N TYR A 25 23.89 -6.70 3.72
CA TYR A 25 24.60 -7.96 3.47
C TYR A 25 24.68 -8.78 4.75
N ARG A 26 24.51 -10.09 4.65
CA ARG A 26 25.09 -10.98 5.64
C ARG A 26 26.60 -10.92 5.48
N ALA A 27 27.31 -10.68 6.57
CA ALA A 27 28.76 -10.60 6.57
C ALA A 27 29.35 -11.36 7.76
N ARG A 28 30.55 -11.88 7.61
CA ARG A 28 31.33 -12.46 8.69
C ARG A 28 32.25 -11.43 9.31
N ASP A 29 32.10 -11.17 10.60
CA ASP A 29 33.07 -10.44 11.40
C ASP A 29 34.27 -11.38 11.64
N THR A 30 35.35 -11.18 10.90
CA THR A 30 36.55 -12.05 10.94
C THR A 30 37.32 -11.91 12.26
N LEU A 31 37.15 -10.79 12.99
CA LEU A 31 37.81 -10.56 14.27
C LEU A 31 37.11 -11.30 15.43
N LEU A 32 35.77 -11.31 15.41
CA LEU A 32 34.96 -11.92 16.48
C LEU A 32 34.34 -13.27 16.05
N GLU A 33 34.63 -13.73 14.82
CA GLU A 33 34.19 -15.01 14.24
C GLU A 33 32.65 -15.23 14.31
N ARG A 34 31.88 -14.17 14.06
CA ARG A 34 30.41 -14.22 14.10
C ARG A 34 29.77 -13.63 12.86
N ASN A 35 28.52 -13.98 12.58
CA ASN A 35 27.74 -13.34 11.56
C ASN A 35 27.20 -11.99 12.04
N VAL A 36 27.14 -11.02 11.12
CA VAL A 36 26.60 -9.68 11.31
C VAL A 36 25.78 -9.28 10.08
N ALA A 37 24.86 -8.35 10.22
CA ALA A 37 24.21 -7.70 9.09
C ALA A 37 24.89 -6.36 8.82
N LEU A 38 25.45 -6.20 7.62
CA LEU A 38 26.19 -5.00 7.22
C LEU A 38 25.34 -4.17 6.25
N LYS A 39 24.84 -3.03 6.70
CA LYS A 39 24.10 -2.05 5.88
C LYS A 39 25.10 -1.06 5.31
N ILE A 40 25.18 -0.99 3.96
CA ILE A 40 26.14 -0.15 3.23
C ILE A 40 25.36 0.89 2.43
N LEU A 41 25.69 2.17 2.59
CA LEU A 41 25.14 3.27 1.80
C LEU A 41 25.60 3.12 0.34
N HIS A 42 24.67 3.31 -0.62
CA HIS A 42 25.01 3.23 -2.05
C HIS A 42 25.99 4.35 -2.44
N GLU A 43 26.91 4.06 -3.35
CA GLU A 43 27.94 5.00 -3.81
C GLU A 43 27.35 6.32 -4.34
N ARG A 44 26.24 6.26 -5.08
CA ARG A 44 25.52 7.44 -5.58
C ARG A 44 25.09 8.44 -4.49
N HIS A 45 24.96 7.99 -3.24
CA HIS A 45 24.57 8.80 -2.08
C HIS A 45 25.75 9.08 -1.13
N SER A 46 26.93 8.50 -1.41
CA SER A 46 28.11 8.65 -0.53
C SER A 46 28.75 10.03 -0.63
N GLU A 47 28.49 10.76 -1.72
CA GLU A 47 28.97 12.15 -1.92
C GLU A 47 27.94 13.18 -1.44
N ASP A 48 26.69 12.79 -1.21
CA ASP A 48 25.65 13.66 -0.70
C ASP A 48 25.69 13.71 0.83
N GLU A 49 26.11 14.87 1.35
CA GLU A 49 26.33 15.10 2.77
C GLU A 49 25.04 14.91 3.60
N GLU A 50 23.88 15.20 3.02
CA GLU A 50 22.57 15.03 3.67
C GLU A 50 22.23 13.54 3.87
N TYR A 51 22.44 12.69 2.85
CA TYR A 51 22.24 11.24 2.96
C TYR A 51 23.22 10.60 3.94
N VAL A 52 24.49 11.01 3.91
CA VAL A 52 25.54 10.54 4.83
C VAL A 52 25.19 10.90 6.28
N GLU A 53 24.75 12.14 6.53
CA GLU A 53 24.39 12.57 7.88
C GLU A 53 23.13 11.86 8.40
N ARG A 54 22.12 11.66 7.56
CA ARG A 54 20.92 10.86 7.89
C ARG A 54 21.30 9.42 8.27
N PHE A 55 22.14 8.79 7.47
CA PHE A 55 22.60 7.42 7.70
C PHE A 55 23.39 7.30 9.02
N ARG A 56 24.27 8.27 9.31
CA ARG A 56 25.02 8.34 10.57
C ARG A 56 24.10 8.56 11.77
N ARG A 57 23.10 9.43 11.62
CA ARG A 57 22.14 9.76 12.68
C ARG A 57 21.26 8.58 13.03
N GLU A 58 20.81 7.80 12.04
CA GLU A 58 20.08 6.53 12.24
C GLU A 58 20.89 5.61 13.15
N ALA A 59 22.16 5.34 12.80
CA ALA A 59 23.03 4.50 13.61
C ALA A 59 23.18 5.01 15.06
N GLN A 60 23.38 6.33 15.24
CA GLN A 60 23.61 6.91 16.57
C GLN A 60 22.40 6.81 17.49
N ILE A 61 21.19 6.96 16.94
CA ILE A 61 19.95 6.93 17.72
C ILE A 61 19.63 5.49 18.08
N VAL A 62 19.68 4.56 17.11
CA VAL A 62 19.37 3.13 17.35
C VAL A 62 20.42 2.48 18.25
N ALA A 63 21.68 2.89 18.18
CA ALA A 63 22.74 2.37 19.06
C ALA A 63 22.52 2.62 20.57
N ARG A 64 21.63 3.55 20.93
CA ARG A 64 21.25 3.80 22.33
C ARG A 64 20.16 2.87 22.83
N LEU A 65 19.51 2.13 21.93
CA LEU A 65 18.42 1.22 22.24
C LEU A 65 18.98 -0.19 22.46
N SER A 66 18.72 -0.77 23.62
CA SER A 66 19.04 -2.17 23.93
C SER A 66 17.79 -2.86 24.43
N HIS A 67 17.13 -3.62 23.53
CA HIS A 67 15.86 -4.30 23.83
C HIS A 67 15.77 -5.60 23.03
N PRO A 68 15.23 -6.69 23.60
CA PRO A 68 15.14 -8.00 22.92
C PRO A 68 14.33 -7.96 21.61
N ASN A 69 13.39 -7.01 21.46
CA ASN A 69 12.56 -6.85 20.28
C ASN A 69 13.02 -5.71 19.33
N ILE A 70 14.26 -5.23 19.47
CA ILE A 70 14.88 -4.26 18.57
C ILE A 70 16.19 -4.84 18.07
N VAL A 71 16.49 -4.69 16.78
CA VAL A 71 17.79 -5.09 16.21
C VAL A 71 18.89 -4.16 16.74
N SER A 72 19.92 -4.74 17.35
CA SER A 72 20.99 -3.97 17.98
C SER A 72 22.03 -3.48 16.96
N VAL A 73 22.45 -2.22 17.06
CA VAL A 73 23.63 -1.70 16.35
C VAL A 73 24.88 -2.15 17.10
N ILE A 74 25.82 -2.75 16.38
CA ILE A 74 27.09 -3.24 16.93
C ILE A 74 28.22 -2.22 16.71
N ASP A 75 28.27 -1.68 15.48
CA ASP A 75 29.36 -0.79 15.06
C ASP A 75 28.89 0.07 13.88
N ARG A 76 29.66 1.10 13.55
CA ARG A 76 29.53 1.88 12.32
C ARG A 76 30.88 2.39 11.87
N GLY A 77 31.03 2.60 10.57
CA GLY A 77 32.30 3.14 10.06
C GLY A 77 32.21 3.64 8.63
N GLN A 78 33.40 3.98 8.14
CA GLN A 78 33.63 4.33 6.74
C GLN A 78 34.84 3.58 6.23
N ALA A 79 34.71 2.95 5.06
CA ALA A 79 35.82 2.29 4.36
C ALA A 79 35.67 2.53 2.86
N ASP A 80 36.77 2.87 2.20
CA ASP A 80 36.85 3.12 0.75
C ASP A 80 35.79 4.11 0.24
N GLY A 81 35.55 5.18 1.00
CA GLY A 81 34.56 6.22 0.69
C GLY A 81 33.10 5.84 1.06
N ARG A 82 32.81 4.57 1.38
CA ARG A 82 31.47 4.07 1.68
C ARG A 82 31.18 4.09 3.19
N GLN A 83 29.98 4.57 3.56
CA GLN A 83 29.49 4.50 4.94
C GLN A 83 28.83 3.14 5.18
N TYR A 84 29.04 2.55 6.36
CA TYR A 84 28.39 1.31 6.76
C TYR A 84 27.94 1.33 8.23
N ILE A 85 26.91 0.53 8.52
CA ILE A 85 26.41 0.25 9.87
C ILE A 85 26.40 -1.28 10.03
N VAL A 86 26.87 -1.74 11.18
CA VAL A 86 26.90 -3.16 11.55
C VAL A 86 25.79 -3.43 12.56
N PHE A 87 24.90 -4.31 12.22
CA PHE A 87 23.82 -4.78 13.10
C PHE A 87 24.08 -6.22 13.53
N GLU A 88 23.41 -6.64 14.61
CA GLU A 88 23.30 -8.06 14.91
C GLU A 88 22.64 -8.80 13.73
N TYR A 89 23.14 -9.99 13.42
CA TYR A 89 22.51 -10.85 12.43
C TYR A 89 21.38 -11.64 13.09
N VAL A 90 20.18 -11.52 12.53
CA VAL A 90 19.00 -12.29 12.96
C VAL A 90 18.81 -13.41 11.95
N ASP A 91 19.01 -14.65 12.40
CA ASP A 91 18.85 -15.84 11.56
C ASP A 91 17.37 -16.20 11.45
N GLY A 92 16.77 -15.87 10.30
CA GLY A 92 15.34 -16.04 10.08
C GLY A 92 14.84 -15.37 8.81
N GLU A 93 13.55 -15.08 8.80
CA GLU A 93 12.85 -14.44 7.67
C GLU A 93 12.20 -13.12 8.09
N THR A 94 11.81 -12.27 7.16
CA THR A 94 10.96 -11.12 7.47
C THR A 94 9.52 -11.57 7.73
N LEU A 95 8.78 -10.77 8.49
CA LEU A 95 7.35 -11.03 8.72
C LEU A 95 6.56 -11.01 7.41
N ASP A 96 6.98 -10.21 6.42
CA ASP A 96 6.44 -10.18 5.06
C ASP A 96 6.58 -11.55 4.36
N GLN A 97 7.76 -12.14 4.40
CA GLN A 97 8.01 -13.47 3.86
C GLN A 97 7.18 -14.54 4.58
N LEU A 98 7.04 -14.44 5.91
CA LEU A 98 6.23 -15.35 6.70
C LEU A 98 4.75 -15.28 6.28
N VAL A 99 4.17 -14.06 6.19
CA VAL A 99 2.77 -13.85 5.79
C VAL A 99 2.56 -14.27 4.33
N GLY A 100 3.47 -13.89 3.42
CA GLY A 100 3.41 -14.28 2.01
C GLY A 100 3.40 -15.80 1.81
N ARG A 101 4.11 -16.54 2.67
CA ARG A 101 4.18 -18.02 2.62
C ARG A 101 3.00 -18.70 3.31
N ARG A 102 2.50 -18.15 4.43
CA ARG A 102 1.49 -18.81 5.28
C ARG A 102 0.09 -18.24 5.16
N GLY A 103 -0.06 -17.04 4.64
CA GLY A 103 -1.30 -16.28 4.69
C GLY A 103 -1.66 -15.89 6.14
N ALA A 104 -2.95 -15.90 6.47
CA ALA A 104 -3.44 -15.61 7.81
C ALA A 104 -2.84 -16.55 8.87
N LEU A 105 -2.37 -15.97 9.97
CA LEU A 105 -1.78 -16.72 11.08
C LEU A 105 -2.85 -17.12 12.12
N PRO A 106 -2.61 -18.17 12.94
CA PRO A 106 -3.39 -18.44 14.14
C PRO A 106 -3.46 -17.20 15.04
N VAL A 107 -4.64 -16.93 15.61
CA VAL A 107 -4.87 -15.71 16.42
C VAL A 107 -3.85 -15.57 17.55
N GLU A 108 -3.53 -16.66 18.25
CA GLU A 108 -2.55 -16.64 19.33
C GLU A 108 -1.15 -16.25 18.83
N GLU A 109 -0.73 -16.78 17.67
CA GLU A 109 0.57 -16.47 17.07
C GLU A 109 0.63 -15.00 16.61
N ALA A 110 -0.41 -14.51 15.94
CA ALA A 110 -0.53 -13.11 15.52
C ALA A 110 -0.43 -12.14 16.70
N LEU A 111 -1.14 -12.44 17.80
CA LEU A 111 -1.08 -11.65 19.04
C LEU A 111 0.32 -11.68 19.66
N ARG A 112 0.98 -12.85 19.76
CA ARG A 112 2.35 -12.94 20.31
C ARG A 112 3.36 -12.10 19.52
N ILE A 113 3.27 -12.13 18.19
CA ILE A 113 4.12 -11.32 17.30
C ILE A 113 3.85 -9.84 17.55
N ALA A 114 2.58 -9.40 17.48
CA ALA A 114 2.20 -8.00 17.66
C ALA A 114 2.59 -7.46 19.05
N ILE A 115 2.41 -8.26 20.14
CA ILE A 115 2.84 -7.91 21.50
C ILE A 115 4.36 -7.70 21.56
N SER A 116 5.14 -8.56 20.92
CA SER A 116 6.60 -8.43 20.89
C SER A 116 7.05 -7.16 20.17
N ILE A 117 6.40 -6.85 19.03
CA ILE A 117 6.64 -5.60 18.28
C ILE A 117 6.24 -4.39 19.13
N ALA A 118 5.06 -4.42 19.75
CA ALA A 118 4.58 -3.34 20.62
C ALA A 118 5.55 -3.04 21.77
N ARG A 119 6.15 -4.06 22.40
CA ARG A 119 7.17 -3.88 23.45
C ARG A 119 8.42 -3.18 22.94
N GLY A 120 8.91 -3.56 21.76
CA GLY A 120 10.07 -2.89 21.12
C GLY A 120 9.78 -1.43 20.77
N LEU A 121 8.62 -1.17 20.15
CA LEU A 121 8.20 0.19 19.78
C LEU A 121 7.94 1.06 21.01
N ALA A 122 7.27 0.54 22.04
CA ALA A 122 7.06 1.26 23.30
C ALA A 122 8.38 1.69 23.95
N PHE A 123 9.35 0.78 24.01
CA PHE A 123 10.69 1.09 24.51
C PHE A 123 11.36 2.20 23.70
N ALA A 124 11.25 2.18 22.36
CA ALA A 124 11.78 3.23 21.50
C ALA A 124 11.08 4.58 21.75
N HIS A 125 9.75 4.58 21.91
CA HIS A 125 8.97 5.79 22.21
C HIS A 125 9.36 6.43 23.56
N GLU A 126 9.61 5.63 24.59
CA GLU A 126 10.11 6.11 25.89
C GLU A 126 11.48 6.79 25.78
N HIS A 127 12.28 6.42 24.77
CA HIS A 127 13.57 7.06 24.47
C HIS A 127 13.46 8.18 23.41
N GLY A 128 12.23 8.65 23.13
CA GLY A 128 11.97 9.76 22.21
C GLY A 128 12.11 9.41 20.72
N LEU A 129 12.12 8.13 20.37
CA LEU A 129 12.23 7.66 18.99
C LEU A 129 10.93 7.07 18.49
N VAL A 130 10.36 7.64 17.43
CA VAL A 130 9.22 7.13 16.68
C VAL A 130 9.73 6.40 15.45
N HIS A 131 9.17 5.23 15.14
CA HIS A 131 9.64 4.38 14.04
C HIS A 131 9.25 4.91 12.66
N ARG A 132 8.00 5.34 12.48
CA ARG A 132 7.45 5.97 11.26
C ARG A 132 7.34 5.09 10.01
N ASP A 133 7.81 3.86 10.05
CA ASP A 133 7.76 2.90 8.93
C ASP A 133 7.54 1.46 9.44
N VAL A 134 6.58 1.29 10.36
CA VAL A 134 6.22 -0.03 10.89
C VAL A 134 5.48 -0.81 9.81
N LYS A 135 6.10 -1.92 9.37
CA LYS A 135 5.57 -2.81 8.32
C LYS A 135 6.22 -4.20 8.41
N PRO A 136 5.64 -5.25 7.82
CA PRO A 136 6.18 -6.61 7.89
C PRO A 136 7.61 -6.75 7.36
N HIS A 137 8.03 -5.98 6.36
CA HIS A 137 9.40 -5.97 5.84
C HIS A 137 10.44 -5.55 6.90
N ASN A 138 10.05 -4.68 7.85
CA ASN A 138 10.92 -4.15 8.89
C ASN A 138 10.82 -4.94 10.21
N ILE A 139 10.29 -6.16 10.17
CA ILE A 139 10.13 -7.05 11.32
C ILE A 139 10.78 -8.38 10.97
N LEU A 140 11.79 -8.75 11.74
CA LEU A 140 12.52 -10.01 11.57
C LEU A 140 11.97 -11.06 12.54
N ILE A 141 11.64 -12.23 12.00
CA ILE A 141 11.17 -13.39 12.74
C ILE A 141 12.35 -14.33 12.93
N ASN A 142 12.87 -14.41 14.14
CA ASN A 142 13.94 -15.30 14.51
C ASN A 142 13.38 -16.70 14.78
N GLY A 143 13.93 -17.73 14.13
CA GLY A 143 13.47 -19.11 14.31
C GLY A 143 13.49 -19.62 15.77
N ASN A 144 14.40 -19.12 16.59
CA ASN A 144 14.60 -19.51 18.00
C ASN A 144 14.47 -18.38 19.00
N GLY A 145 14.03 -17.18 18.59
CA GLY A 145 13.98 -15.99 19.44
C GLY A 145 12.73 -15.14 19.21
N PRO A 146 12.61 -14.03 19.93
CA PRO A 146 11.50 -13.11 19.77
C PRO A 146 11.61 -12.35 18.45
N PRO A 147 10.48 -11.90 17.86
CA PRO A 147 10.46 -10.96 16.76
C PRO A 147 11.25 -9.67 17.09
N LYS A 148 11.94 -9.13 16.10
CA LYS A 148 12.74 -7.91 16.24
C LYS A 148 12.38 -6.87 15.19
N VAL A 149 12.23 -5.61 15.63
CA VAL A 149 12.01 -4.45 14.77
C VAL A 149 13.36 -3.93 14.28
N THR A 150 13.45 -3.62 12.99
CA THR A 150 14.64 -3.05 12.33
C THR A 150 14.26 -1.83 11.49
N ASP A 151 15.24 -1.10 10.98
CA ASP A 151 15.09 0.03 10.06
C ASP A 151 14.14 1.13 10.57
N PHE A 152 14.49 1.73 11.70
CA PHE A 152 13.78 2.91 12.20
C PHE A 152 13.85 4.05 11.18
N GLY A 153 12.70 4.49 10.66
CA GLY A 153 12.54 5.38 9.52
C GLY A 153 12.99 6.84 9.75
N ILE A 154 14.18 7.04 10.32
CA ILE A 154 14.73 8.37 10.62
C ILE A 154 15.00 9.15 9.32
N ALA A 155 15.34 8.46 8.24
CA ALA A 155 15.55 9.03 6.92
C ALA A 155 14.28 9.62 6.30
N ARG A 156 13.09 9.07 6.61
CA ARG A 156 11.80 9.48 6.05
C ARG A 156 11.21 10.78 6.61
N SER A 157 11.69 11.25 7.77
CA SER A 157 11.10 12.44 8.41
C SER A 157 11.29 13.75 7.66
N LEU A 158 12.11 13.77 6.60
CA LEU A 158 12.36 14.95 5.76
C LEU A 158 11.83 14.77 4.33
N ASP A 159 11.68 13.54 3.83
CA ASP A 159 11.19 13.27 2.46
C ASP A 159 9.71 13.67 2.27
N VAL A 160 8.92 13.69 3.33
CA VAL A 160 7.53 14.21 3.30
C VAL A 160 7.49 15.73 3.07
N LYS A 161 8.57 16.46 3.36
CA LYS A 161 8.69 17.91 3.06
C LYS A 161 9.27 18.22 1.67
N GLN A 162 9.91 17.26 1.04
CA GLN A 162 10.51 17.39 -0.29
C GLN A 162 9.75 16.61 -1.36
N GLY A 163 8.44 16.49 -1.25
CA GLY A 163 7.56 15.89 -2.25
C GLY A 163 8.19 14.75 -3.03
N MET A 164 7.54 13.59 -3.07
CA MET A 164 7.78 12.47 -3.97
C MET A 164 9.16 12.47 -4.65
N THR A 165 10.03 11.57 -4.22
CA THR A 165 11.33 11.32 -4.86
C THR A 165 11.13 11.08 -6.37
N GLU A 166 12.05 11.64 -7.17
CA GLU A 166 12.21 11.57 -8.63
C GLU A 166 12.18 10.16 -9.25
N SER A 167 11.92 9.14 -8.49
CA SER A 167 11.77 7.77 -8.99
C SER A 167 10.42 7.26 -8.53
N GLY A 168 9.44 7.24 -9.42
CA GLY A 168 8.09 6.69 -9.26
C GLY A 168 7.96 5.23 -8.81
N THR A 169 8.90 4.73 -8.03
CA THR A 169 8.97 3.38 -7.48
C THR A 169 8.89 3.40 -5.95
N VAL A 170 7.78 3.90 -5.40
CA VAL A 170 7.38 3.56 -4.02
C VAL A 170 6.34 2.44 -4.07
N LEU A 171 6.72 1.33 -4.69
CA LEU A 171 5.94 0.11 -4.65
C LEU A 171 6.06 -0.50 -3.24
N GLY A 172 4.97 -0.65 -2.52
CA GLY A 172 4.84 -1.49 -1.34
C GLY A 172 4.84 -0.81 0.03
N THR A 173 5.11 0.50 0.17
CA THR A 173 5.23 1.14 1.49
C THR A 173 3.96 1.85 1.98
N SER A 174 3.00 2.10 1.12
CA SER A 174 1.76 2.84 1.44
C SER A 174 0.75 2.06 2.29
N ASN A 175 0.78 0.73 2.23
CA ASN A 175 -0.25 -0.12 2.84
C ASN A 175 -0.33 -0.03 4.37
N TYR A 176 0.68 0.53 5.03
CA TYR A 176 0.78 0.63 6.50
C TYR A 176 0.90 2.08 6.98
N ILE A 177 0.72 3.06 6.08
CA ILE A 177 0.87 4.47 6.39
C ILE A 177 -0.27 4.96 7.32
N ALA A 178 0.06 5.75 8.33
CA ALA A 178 -0.97 6.36 9.16
C ALA A 178 -1.62 7.57 8.46
N PRO A 179 -2.91 7.87 8.73
CA PRO A 179 -3.63 8.99 8.11
C PRO A 179 -2.89 10.31 8.18
N GLU A 180 -2.35 10.66 9.34
CA GLU A 180 -1.58 11.89 9.57
C GLU A 180 -0.26 11.92 8.79
N GLN A 181 0.38 10.76 8.57
CA GLN A 181 1.55 10.68 7.70
C GLN A 181 1.19 10.93 6.24
N ALA A 182 0.09 10.31 5.79
CA ALA A 182 -0.41 10.46 4.43
C ALA A 182 -0.88 11.89 4.14
N SER A 183 -1.42 12.60 5.15
CA SER A 183 -1.85 14.00 5.07
C SER A 183 -0.71 15.00 5.26
N GLY A 184 0.53 14.56 5.53
CA GLY A 184 1.65 15.46 5.82
C GLY A 184 1.56 16.19 7.16
N GLU A 185 0.72 15.72 8.07
CA GLU A 185 0.53 16.26 9.41
C GLU A 185 1.66 15.83 10.37
N ARG A 186 1.55 16.28 11.63
CA ARG A 186 2.55 15.93 12.65
C ARG A 186 2.49 14.44 13.00
N VAL A 187 3.59 13.74 12.76
CA VAL A 187 3.77 12.31 13.07
C VAL A 187 4.35 12.13 14.46
N ASP A 188 3.71 11.30 15.27
CA ASP A 188 4.17 10.95 16.62
C ASP A 188 4.05 9.42 16.88
N ALA A 189 4.17 9.01 18.15
CA ALA A 189 4.11 7.61 18.57
C ALA A 189 2.76 6.92 18.23
N LEU A 190 1.67 7.69 18.08
CA LEU A 190 0.35 7.15 17.73
C LEU A 190 0.25 6.73 16.26
N SER A 191 1.12 7.26 15.40
CA SER A 191 1.26 6.78 14.02
C SER A 191 1.77 5.34 13.97
N ASP A 192 2.73 4.99 14.85
CA ASP A 192 3.21 3.60 14.95
C ASP A 192 2.14 2.65 15.52
N VAL A 193 1.23 3.15 16.39
CA VAL A 193 0.07 2.37 16.88
C VAL A 193 -0.83 2.00 15.71
N TYR A 194 -1.16 2.95 14.84
CA TYR A 194 -1.96 2.72 13.64
C TYR A 194 -1.29 1.68 12.72
N SER A 195 0.00 1.90 12.40
CA SER A 195 0.74 1.01 11.50
C SER A 195 0.85 -0.41 12.07
N LEU A 196 1.03 -0.58 13.39
CA LEU A 196 0.99 -1.91 14.03
C LEU A 196 -0.43 -2.50 14.00
N GLY A 197 -1.48 -1.68 14.09
CA GLY A 197 -2.86 -2.11 13.87
C GLY A 197 -3.08 -2.69 12.48
N VAL A 198 -2.52 -2.05 11.43
CA VAL A 198 -2.55 -2.57 10.06
C VAL A 198 -1.80 -3.89 9.94
N VAL A 199 -0.60 -3.99 10.52
CA VAL A 199 0.17 -5.25 10.56
C VAL A 199 -0.64 -6.35 11.23
N LEU A 200 -1.26 -6.10 12.39
CA LEU A 200 -2.07 -7.09 13.10
C LEU A 200 -3.31 -7.50 12.29
N PHE A 201 -3.97 -6.55 11.62
CA PHE A 201 -5.06 -6.86 10.68
C PHE A 201 -4.60 -7.87 9.62
N GLU A 202 -3.47 -7.61 8.99
CA GLU A 202 -2.90 -8.49 7.97
C GLU A 202 -2.50 -9.85 8.55
N LEU A 203 -1.87 -9.92 9.71
CA LEU A 203 -1.54 -11.20 10.36
C LEU A 203 -2.78 -12.04 10.61
N LEU A 204 -3.91 -11.42 10.96
CA LEU A 204 -5.17 -12.10 11.24
C LEU A 204 -5.91 -12.53 9.98
N THR A 205 -5.88 -11.73 8.91
CA THR A 205 -6.70 -11.94 7.71
C THR A 205 -5.92 -12.46 6.50
N GLY A 206 -4.59 -12.34 6.51
CA GLY A 206 -3.71 -12.62 5.36
C GLY A 206 -3.68 -11.49 4.33
N GLU A 207 -4.35 -10.36 4.58
CA GLU A 207 -4.47 -9.25 3.65
C GLU A 207 -4.45 -7.91 4.37
N VAL A 208 -3.94 -6.87 3.72
CA VAL A 208 -4.01 -5.50 4.24
C VAL A 208 -5.45 -4.96 4.20
N PRO A 209 -5.83 -4.01 5.09
CA PRO A 209 -7.19 -3.46 5.13
C PRO A 209 -7.54 -2.69 3.85
N PHE A 210 -6.59 -1.99 3.26
CA PHE A 210 -6.77 -1.19 2.06
C PHE A 210 -5.82 -1.65 0.96
N LYS A 211 -6.33 -1.69 -0.28
CA LYS A 211 -5.59 -2.06 -1.49
C LYS A 211 -5.91 -1.06 -2.59
N GLY A 212 -4.92 -0.72 -3.40
CA GLY A 212 -5.10 0.17 -4.53
C GLY A 212 -4.00 0.00 -5.56
N GLU A 213 -4.22 0.53 -6.74
CA GLU A 213 -3.32 0.41 -7.88
C GLU A 213 -2.07 1.28 -7.72
N ASN A 214 -2.13 2.32 -6.87
CA ASN A 214 -1.01 3.21 -6.61
C ASN A 214 -1.01 3.74 -5.17
N PHE A 215 0.11 4.39 -4.81
CA PHE A 215 0.32 4.99 -3.49
C PHE A 215 -0.81 5.93 -3.06
N VAL A 216 -1.26 6.81 -3.97
CA VAL A 216 -2.22 7.87 -3.65
C VAL A 216 -3.58 7.27 -3.29
N VAL A 217 -4.05 6.27 -4.06
CA VAL A 217 -5.32 5.57 -3.78
C VAL A 217 -5.29 4.95 -2.40
N VAL A 218 -4.23 4.20 -2.06
CA VAL A 218 -4.11 3.57 -0.74
C VAL A 218 -3.99 4.61 0.37
N ALA A 219 -3.20 5.67 0.17
CA ALA A 219 -3.08 6.76 1.13
C ALA A 219 -4.43 7.45 1.40
N MET A 220 -5.22 7.73 0.36
CA MET A 220 -6.55 8.32 0.48
C MET A 220 -7.53 7.41 1.22
N GLN A 221 -7.45 6.09 1.04
CA GLN A 221 -8.25 5.13 1.82
C GLN A 221 -7.85 5.16 3.30
N HIS A 222 -6.55 5.20 3.61
CA HIS A 222 -6.07 5.37 4.98
C HIS A 222 -6.59 6.67 5.63
N ILE A 223 -6.70 7.76 4.88
CA ILE A 223 -7.21 9.05 5.37
C ILE A 223 -8.73 9.00 5.57
N ASN A 224 -9.49 8.54 4.55
CA ASN A 224 -10.92 8.83 4.45
C ASN A 224 -11.83 7.62 4.67
N GLU A 225 -11.38 6.39 4.38
CA GLU A 225 -12.25 5.23 4.42
C GLU A 225 -12.15 4.51 5.79
N PRO A 226 -13.29 4.12 6.41
CA PRO A 226 -13.24 3.30 7.60
C PRO A 226 -12.55 1.97 7.28
N ALA A 227 -11.71 1.49 8.20
CA ALA A 227 -11.10 0.17 8.02
C ALA A 227 -12.18 -0.91 8.04
N PRO A 228 -12.10 -1.92 7.15
CA PRO A 228 -13.02 -3.06 7.20
C PRO A 228 -12.83 -3.81 8.53
N SER A 229 -13.92 -4.37 9.07
CA SER A 229 -13.80 -5.16 10.30
C SER A 229 -13.03 -6.46 10.04
N VAL A 230 -12.17 -6.85 10.97
CA VAL A 230 -11.52 -8.17 10.95
C VAL A 230 -12.55 -9.28 10.88
N LEU A 231 -13.71 -9.15 11.57
CA LEU A 231 -14.77 -10.16 11.62
C LEU A 231 -15.48 -10.38 10.27
N GLU A 232 -15.47 -9.40 9.38
CA GLU A 232 -16.00 -9.56 8.02
C GLU A 232 -15.18 -10.55 7.19
N ARG A 233 -13.86 -10.58 7.40
CA ARG A 233 -12.94 -11.45 6.66
C ARG A 233 -12.61 -12.74 7.42
N ARG A 234 -12.64 -12.70 8.75
CA ARG A 234 -12.32 -13.81 9.63
C ARG A 234 -13.24 -13.86 10.85
N PRO A 235 -14.45 -14.44 10.71
CA PRO A 235 -15.49 -14.46 11.76
C PRO A 235 -15.12 -15.23 13.04
N ASP A 236 -14.11 -16.11 12.99
CA ASP A 236 -13.63 -16.90 14.13
C ASP A 236 -12.69 -16.13 15.08
N VAL A 237 -12.28 -14.92 14.72
CA VAL A 237 -11.48 -14.05 15.59
C VAL A 237 -12.32 -13.60 16.80
N PRO A 238 -11.80 -13.66 18.04
CA PRO A 238 -12.52 -13.16 19.21
C PRO A 238 -12.89 -11.68 19.04
N ALA A 239 -14.13 -11.31 19.40
CA ALA A 239 -14.64 -9.95 19.24
C ALA A 239 -13.75 -8.88 19.93
N ARG A 240 -13.12 -9.20 21.06
CA ARG A 240 -12.20 -8.31 21.75
C ARG A 240 -10.93 -8.03 20.91
N VAL A 241 -10.41 -9.06 20.22
CA VAL A 241 -9.24 -8.89 19.34
C VAL A 241 -9.60 -7.98 18.15
N ALA A 242 -10.77 -8.19 17.54
CA ALA A 242 -11.26 -7.32 16.47
C ALA A 242 -11.42 -5.88 16.96
N ALA A 243 -12.04 -5.67 18.12
CA ALA A 243 -12.19 -4.33 18.72
C ALA A 243 -10.83 -3.65 19.02
N ALA A 244 -9.81 -4.41 19.42
CA ALA A 244 -8.46 -3.89 19.61
C ALA A 244 -7.83 -3.42 18.28
N VAL A 245 -8.05 -4.16 17.19
CA VAL A 245 -7.62 -3.74 15.84
C VAL A 245 -8.37 -2.48 15.40
N ASP A 246 -9.70 -2.46 15.54
CA ASP A 246 -10.55 -1.30 15.18
C ASP A 246 -10.11 -0.03 15.95
N GLY A 247 -9.83 -0.18 17.26
CA GLY A 247 -9.31 0.92 18.07
C GLY A 247 -7.93 1.44 17.64
N ALA A 248 -7.02 0.55 17.20
CA ALA A 248 -5.73 0.97 16.67
C ALA A 248 -5.87 1.65 15.29
N LEU A 249 -6.85 1.25 14.47
CA LEU A 249 -7.11 1.76 13.12
C LEU A 249 -8.04 3.00 13.10
N ALA A 250 -8.36 3.59 14.25
CA ALA A 250 -9.10 4.84 14.31
C ALA A 250 -8.36 5.95 13.54
N LYS A 251 -9.12 6.74 12.76
CA LYS A 251 -8.54 7.77 11.89
C LYS A 251 -7.94 8.92 12.69
N ASP A 252 -8.68 9.43 13.66
CA ASP A 252 -8.17 10.44 14.58
C ASP A 252 -7.21 9.77 15.59
N PRO A 253 -5.96 10.24 15.70
CA PRO A 253 -5.03 9.71 16.70
C PRO A 253 -5.54 9.73 18.13
N ARG A 254 -6.44 10.68 18.47
CA ARG A 254 -7.05 10.82 19.83
C ARG A 254 -8.03 9.70 20.16
N ASP A 255 -8.58 9.03 19.15
CA ASP A 255 -9.52 7.93 19.32
C ASP A 255 -8.79 6.57 19.38
N ARG A 256 -7.46 6.55 19.17
CA ARG A 256 -6.61 5.36 19.29
C ARG A 256 -6.23 5.09 20.74
N PHE A 257 -5.54 3.98 20.95
CA PHE A 257 -4.87 3.73 22.24
C PHE A 257 -3.89 4.88 22.55
N PRO A 258 -3.88 5.39 23.79
CA PRO A 258 -3.11 6.59 24.16
C PRO A 258 -1.59 6.41 24.11
N SER A 259 -1.12 5.17 23.97
CA SER A 259 0.29 4.83 23.78
C SER A 259 0.46 3.42 23.23
N MET A 260 1.64 3.12 22.71
CA MET A 260 2.01 1.76 22.31
C MET A 260 1.99 0.77 23.49
N ASN A 261 2.34 1.22 24.70
CA ASN A 261 2.21 0.43 25.93
C ASN A 261 0.76 0.05 26.21
N ALA A 262 -0.19 0.98 26.06
CA ALA A 262 -1.61 0.73 26.25
C ALA A 262 -2.16 -0.27 25.23
N PHE A 263 -1.75 -0.14 23.96
CA PHE A 263 -2.13 -1.08 22.91
C PHE A 263 -1.55 -2.47 23.18
N GLY A 264 -0.25 -2.57 23.52
CA GLY A 264 0.39 -3.84 23.90
C GLY A 264 -0.28 -4.53 25.10
N ALA A 265 -0.70 -3.74 26.11
CA ALA A 265 -1.40 -4.27 27.29
C ALA A 265 -2.78 -4.84 26.94
N GLU A 266 -3.52 -4.20 26.02
CA GLU A 266 -4.80 -4.74 25.52
C GLU A 266 -4.59 -6.04 24.73
N LEU A 267 -3.57 -6.12 23.85
CA LEU A 267 -3.23 -7.35 23.15
C LEU A 267 -2.82 -8.48 24.11
N ASP A 268 -2.06 -8.17 25.17
CA ASP A 268 -1.75 -9.13 26.24
C ASP A 268 -3.01 -9.61 26.98
N ALA A 269 -4.01 -8.74 27.18
CA ALA A 269 -5.29 -9.11 27.78
C ALA A 269 -6.11 -10.03 26.85
N CYS A 270 -6.16 -9.71 25.54
CA CYS A 270 -6.78 -10.56 24.52
C CYS A 270 -6.15 -11.96 24.50
N LEU A 271 -4.81 -12.04 24.55
CA LEU A 271 -4.09 -13.31 24.56
C LEU A 271 -4.39 -14.15 25.82
N ARG A 272 -4.47 -13.51 26.98
CA ARG A 272 -4.85 -14.22 28.22
C ARG A 272 -6.27 -14.77 28.17
N GLU A 273 -7.22 -14.00 27.65
CA GLU A 273 -8.62 -14.42 27.50
C GLU A 273 -8.75 -15.60 26.53
N LEU A 274 -8.06 -15.52 25.37
CA LEU A 274 -8.03 -16.61 24.40
C LEU A 274 -7.57 -17.94 25.03
N ARG A 275 -6.49 -17.92 25.80
CA ARG A 275 -5.96 -19.10 26.49
C ARG A 275 -6.85 -19.65 27.61
N GLN A 276 -7.67 -18.79 28.21
CA GLN A 276 -8.64 -19.21 29.24
C GLN A 276 -9.89 -19.82 28.61
N SER A 277 -10.21 -19.46 27.37
CA SER A 277 -11.37 -19.94 26.62
C SER A 277 -11.12 -21.30 25.95
N GLU A 278 -9.85 -21.73 25.80
CA GLU A 278 -9.53 -23.09 25.34
C GLU A 278 -9.92 -24.09 26.43
N PRO A 279 -10.72 -25.14 26.10
CA PRO A 279 -11.04 -26.19 27.06
C PRO A 279 -9.72 -26.78 27.56
N ARG A 280 -9.47 -26.71 28.85
CA ARG A 280 -8.45 -27.55 29.46
C ARG A 280 -8.86 -28.99 29.19
N ASP A 281 -8.10 -29.69 28.36
CA ASP A 281 -8.28 -31.11 28.17
C ASP A 281 -8.31 -31.74 29.53
N GLU A 282 -9.44 -32.34 29.90
CA GLU A 282 -9.68 -33.12 31.13
C GLU A 282 -8.81 -34.39 31.24
N TYR A 283 -7.66 -34.40 30.57
CA TYR A 283 -6.77 -35.58 30.59
C TYR A 283 -5.92 -35.72 31.86
N ASP A 284 -5.78 -34.67 32.67
CA ASP A 284 -5.01 -34.75 33.92
C ASP A 284 -5.86 -35.16 35.13
N ALA A 285 -7.19 -35.23 35.02
CA ALA A 285 -8.05 -35.73 36.12
C ALA A 285 -8.18 -37.25 36.17
N ALA A 286 -7.78 -37.97 35.12
CA ALA A 286 -7.90 -39.43 35.06
C ALA A 286 -6.68 -40.19 35.67
N ALA A 287 -5.59 -39.49 35.97
CA ALA A 287 -4.38 -40.12 36.49
C ALA A 287 -4.38 -40.30 38.03
N THR A 288 -5.35 -39.75 38.77
CA THR A 288 -5.35 -39.79 40.24
C THR A 288 -6.40 -40.74 40.84
N VAL A 289 -7.18 -41.47 40.03
CA VAL A 289 -8.18 -42.46 40.56
C VAL A 289 -7.94 -43.85 40.00
N ALA A 290 -6.71 -44.35 40.11
CA ALA A 290 -6.38 -45.74 39.81
C ALA A 290 -5.99 -46.49 41.08
N ASN A 291 -6.81 -46.45 42.17
CA ASN A 291 -6.73 -47.42 43.28
C ASN A 291 -8.00 -47.33 44.17
N ALA A 292 -9.13 -47.81 43.68
CA ALA A 292 -10.26 -48.21 44.50
C ALA A 292 -10.87 -49.51 43.96
N PRO A 293 -11.19 -50.53 44.79
CA PRO A 293 -11.65 -51.83 44.37
C PRO A 293 -13.11 -51.79 43.90
N VAL A 294 -13.38 -52.48 42.81
CA VAL A 294 -14.69 -52.65 42.17
C VAL A 294 -15.55 -53.62 42.98
N PRO A 295 -16.82 -53.27 43.35
CA PRO A 295 -17.83 -54.27 43.71
C PRO A 295 -18.59 -54.65 42.43
N ALA A 296 -18.74 -55.98 42.26
CA ALA A 296 -19.51 -56.57 41.19
C ALA A 296 -21.03 -56.42 41.44
N GLY A 297 -21.77 -56.02 40.39
CA GLY A 297 -23.22 -55.99 40.46
C GLY A 297 -23.93 -55.46 39.21
N GLU A 298 -24.47 -56.38 38.44
CA GLU A 298 -25.70 -56.34 37.60
C GLU A 298 -25.73 -55.51 36.30
N ARG A 299 -25.77 -56.30 35.25
CA ARG A 299 -26.14 -55.89 33.86
C ARG A 299 -27.63 -55.49 33.78
N ARG A 300 -27.93 -54.30 33.34
CA ARG A 300 -29.19 -54.02 32.65
C ARG A 300 -28.89 -53.41 31.27
N ARG A 301 -29.33 -54.15 30.24
CA ARG A 301 -29.43 -53.68 28.85
C ARG A 301 -30.56 -52.65 28.74
N SER A 302 -30.28 -51.46 28.23
CA SER A 302 -31.31 -50.59 27.65
C SER A 302 -30.94 -50.28 26.21
N VAL A 303 -31.81 -50.75 25.34
CA VAL A 303 -31.83 -50.47 23.91
C VAL A 303 -32.42 -49.09 23.71
N HIS A 304 -31.63 -48.12 23.19
CA HIS A 304 -32.21 -46.87 22.72
C HIS A 304 -32.17 -46.83 21.18
N ALA A 305 -33.34 -46.91 20.60
CA ALA A 305 -33.60 -46.69 19.19
C ALA A 305 -33.52 -45.19 18.89
N SER A 306 -32.58 -44.77 18.06
CA SER A 306 -32.48 -43.40 17.56
C SER A 306 -33.54 -43.19 16.48
N ARG A 307 -34.56 -42.38 16.75
CA ARG A 307 -35.47 -41.83 15.76
C ARG A 307 -34.75 -40.71 14.98
N ARG A 308 -34.46 -40.96 13.71
CA ARG A 308 -34.02 -39.93 12.76
C ARG A 308 -35.22 -39.07 12.35
N SER A 309 -35.19 -37.80 12.63
CA SER A 309 -36.18 -36.82 12.16
C SER A 309 -35.90 -36.38 10.70
N PRO A 310 -36.93 -36.18 9.85
CA PRO A 310 -36.75 -35.86 8.42
C PRO A 310 -36.55 -34.35 8.11
N VAL A 311 -36.17 -33.53 9.07
CA VAL A 311 -36.07 -32.07 8.92
C VAL A 311 -34.98 -31.58 7.93
N PRO A 312 -33.78 -32.22 7.74
CA PRO A 312 -32.77 -31.69 6.83
C PRO A 312 -33.12 -31.81 5.35
N LEU A 313 -34.04 -32.71 4.94
CA LEU A 313 -34.38 -32.89 3.53
C LEU A 313 -35.30 -31.79 3.01
N LEU A 314 -36.18 -31.24 3.85
CA LEU A 314 -37.12 -30.18 3.48
C LEU A 314 -36.43 -28.83 3.26
N LEU A 315 -35.40 -28.54 4.07
CA LEU A 315 -34.59 -27.31 3.93
C LEU A 315 -33.72 -27.33 2.67
N ALA A 316 -33.17 -28.48 2.28
CA ALA A 316 -32.40 -28.62 1.05
C ALA A 316 -33.25 -28.42 -0.21
N LEU A 317 -34.49 -28.85 -0.22
CA LEU A 317 -35.42 -28.65 -1.35
C LEU A 317 -35.89 -27.19 -1.48
N LEU A 318 -36.06 -26.47 -0.37
CA LEU A 318 -36.40 -25.04 -0.39
C LEU A 318 -35.23 -24.19 -0.89
N ALA A 319 -34.00 -24.54 -0.53
CA ALA A 319 -32.80 -23.84 -1.04
C ALA A 319 -32.58 -24.02 -2.54
N LEU A 320 -32.86 -25.22 -3.08
CA LEU A 320 -32.79 -25.50 -4.51
C LEU A 320 -33.88 -24.75 -5.29
N GLY A 321 -35.09 -24.62 -4.74
CA GLY A 321 -36.18 -23.86 -5.33
C GLY A 321 -35.90 -22.37 -5.43
N ALA A 322 -35.30 -21.77 -4.40
CA ALA A 322 -34.90 -20.36 -4.38
C ALA A 322 -33.80 -20.07 -5.40
N LEU A 323 -32.82 -20.96 -5.55
CA LEU A 323 -31.75 -20.82 -6.54
C LEU A 323 -32.29 -20.86 -7.98
N ALA A 324 -33.24 -21.72 -8.26
CA ALA A 324 -33.90 -21.83 -9.59
C ALA A 324 -34.68 -20.56 -9.95
N VAL A 325 -35.35 -19.92 -8.99
CA VAL A 325 -36.08 -18.66 -9.21
C VAL A 325 -35.10 -17.51 -9.50
N ILE A 326 -33.96 -17.45 -8.80
CA ILE A 326 -32.94 -16.43 -9.06
C ILE A 326 -32.32 -16.59 -10.45
N VAL A 327 -32.03 -17.81 -10.88
CA VAL A 327 -31.45 -18.07 -12.22
C VAL A 327 -32.48 -17.70 -13.32
N VAL A 328 -33.76 -17.98 -13.14
CA VAL A 328 -34.81 -17.59 -14.10
C VAL A 328 -34.98 -16.07 -14.13
N ALA A 329 -34.91 -15.39 -13.00
CA ALA A 329 -34.97 -13.91 -12.94
C ALA A 329 -33.77 -13.24 -13.63
N VAL A 330 -32.55 -13.76 -13.43
CA VAL A 330 -31.35 -13.26 -14.10
C VAL A 330 -31.40 -13.47 -15.61
N VAL A 331 -31.90 -14.63 -16.08
CA VAL A 331 -32.03 -14.90 -17.51
C VAL A 331 -33.18 -14.07 -18.14
N ALA A 332 -34.25 -13.77 -17.40
CA ALA A 332 -35.35 -12.91 -17.89
C ALA A 332 -34.89 -11.45 -18.02
N VAL A 333 -34.13 -10.92 -17.03
CA VAL A 333 -33.57 -9.56 -17.08
C VAL A 333 -32.50 -9.41 -18.19
N SER A 334 -31.80 -10.50 -18.52
CA SER A 334 -30.81 -10.49 -19.62
C SER A 334 -31.47 -10.62 -21.02
N ARG A 335 -32.76 -10.93 -21.11
CA ARG A 335 -33.48 -11.07 -22.40
C ARG A 335 -34.35 -9.87 -22.78
N ASP A 336 -34.56 -8.91 -21.86
CA ASP A 336 -35.45 -7.76 -22.11
C ASP A 336 -34.67 -6.43 -22.39
N GLY A 337 -33.44 -6.57 -22.86
CA GLY A 337 -32.58 -5.44 -23.29
C GLY A 337 -32.38 -5.33 -24.79
N GLY A 338 -33.38 -5.67 -25.59
CA GLY A 338 -33.33 -5.50 -27.04
C GLY A 338 -34.69 -5.09 -27.58
N ASP A 339 -34.91 -3.77 -27.66
CA ASP A 339 -35.66 -3.17 -28.78
C ASP A 339 -35.70 -1.64 -28.63
N GLY A 340 -35.01 -0.95 -29.51
CA GLY A 340 -35.57 0.01 -30.44
C GLY A 340 -35.86 1.42 -29.90
N ILE A 341 -34.91 2.34 -30.04
CA ILE A 341 -35.27 3.64 -30.58
C ILE A 341 -34.35 3.91 -31.79
N ALA A 342 -34.93 3.81 -32.96
CA ALA A 342 -34.36 4.26 -34.20
C ALA A 342 -34.38 5.80 -34.26
N GLY A 343 -33.27 6.36 -34.71
CA GLY A 343 -33.30 7.70 -35.31
C GLY A 343 -32.27 8.68 -34.79
N ILE A 344 -31.11 8.73 -35.39
CA ILE A 344 -30.55 9.88 -36.15
C ILE A 344 -29.11 9.47 -36.51
N GLY A 345 -28.78 9.59 -37.81
CA GLY A 345 -27.57 9.19 -38.50
C GLY A 345 -26.24 9.30 -37.72
N GLY A 346 -25.72 8.17 -37.28
CA GLY A 346 -24.33 8.04 -36.87
C GLY A 346 -23.49 7.71 -38.10
N ALA A 347 -22.67 8.67 -38.56
CA ALA A 347 -21.58 8.36 -39.47
C ALA A 347 -20.73 7.24 -38.86
N ASN A 348 -20.43 6.21 -39.67
CA ASN A 348 -19.49 5.14 -39.31
C ASN A 348 -18.11 5.77 -39.03
N THR A 349 -17.78 6.03 -37.76
CA THR A 349 -16.48 6.54 -37.34
C THR A 349 -15.66 5.38 -36.79
N SER A 350 -14.52 5.10 -37.42
CA SER A 350 -13.58 4.07 -36.99
C SER A 350 -12.71 4.57 -35.83
N PRO A 351 -12.31 3.70 -34.87
CA PRO A 351 -11.29 4.08 -33.90
C PRO A 351 -9.98 4.44 -34.56
N VAL A 352 -9.33 5.48 -34.07
CA VAL A 352 -8.00 5.92 -34.49
C VAL A 352 -7.03 5.58 -33.38
N GLU A 353 -5.93 4.91 -33.71
CA GLU A 353 -4.86 4.61 -32.76
C GLU A 353 -4.11 5.90 -32.42
N LEU A 354 -3.93 6.18 -31.15
CA LEU A 354 -3.27 7.36 -30.63
C LEU A 354 -2.07 6.96 -29.77
N GLN A 355 -1.00 7.77 -29.82
CA GLN A 355 0.13 7.65 -28.93
C GLN A 355 0.48 9.03 -28.36
N ALA A 356 0.31 9.25 -27.06
CA ALA A 356 0.83 10.43 -26.40
C ALA A 356 2.36 10.30 -26.27
N VAL A 357 3.08 11.36 -26.66
CA VAL A 357 4.53 11.30 -26.83
C VAL A 357 5.29 12.25 -25.92
N SER A 358 4.72 13.41 -25.57
CA SER A 358 5.35 14.40 -24.70
C SER A 358 4.33 15.40 -24.18
N ALA A 359 4.73 16.27 -23.27
CA ALA A 359 4.04 17.51 -22.98
C ALA A 359 4.56 18.66 -23.87
N HIS A 360 3.80 19.73 -23.97
CA HIS A 360 4.18 20.95 -24.69
C HIS A 360 3.96 22.17 -23.79
N ASP A 361 5.06 22.80 -23.42
CA ASP A 361 5.12 24.02 -22.63
C ASP A 361 5.91 25.09 -23.39
N PRO A 362 5.25 26.03 -24.06
CA PRO A 362 5.93 27.05 -24.89
C PRO A 362 6.63 28.14 -24.09
N GLU A 363 6.33 28.29 -22.81
CA GLU A 363 6.89 29.33 -21.93
C GLU A 363 7.97 28.77 -20.99
N ALA A 364 8.48 27.62 -21.28
CA ALA A 364 9.24 26.57 -20.69
C ALA A 364 10.30 26.91 -19.63
N ASP A 365 10.12 26.25 -18.50
CA ASP A 365 11.22 25.64 -17.71
C ASP A 365 11.43 24.13 -18.06
N GLY A 366 10.60 23.55 -18.92
CA GLY A 366 10.81 22.28 -19.63
C GLY A 366 10.34 21.03 -18.90
N VAL A 367 9.49 21.09 -17.87
CA VAL A 367 9.13 19.91 -17.09
C VAL A 367 7.63 19.85 -16.82
N GLU A 368 6.86 19.25 -17.74
CA GLU A 368 5.43 18.94 -17.56
C GLU A 368 5.20 17.43 -17.60
N HIS A 369 6.01 16.65 -16.84
CA HIS A 369 5.88 15.19 -16.76
C HIS A 369 5.84 14.46 -18.11
N ASP A 370 6.78 14.75 -18.99
CA ASP A 370 6.91 14.15 -20.32
C ASP A 370 6.97 12.62 -20.30
N ASP A 371 7.58 12.05 -19.28
CA ASP A 371 7.71 10.61 -19.06
C ASP A 371 6.38 9.92 -18.76
N GLU A 372 5.39 10.66 -18.26
CA GLU A 372 4.02 10.18 -17.99
C GLU A 372 3.07 10.37 -19.19
N ALA A 373 3.47 11.07 -20.24
CA ALA A 373 2.59 11.37 -21.37
C ALA A 373 1.92 10.11 -21.95
N ARG A 374 2.64 9.00 -22.03
CA ARG A 374 2.13 7.73 -22.57
C ARG A 374 0.96 7.15 -21.78
N ASN A 375 0.82 7.49 -20.51
CA ASN A 375 -0.27 7.04 -19.66
C ASN A 375 -1.64 7.51 -20.16
N ALA A 376 -1.67 8.63 -20.90
CA ALA A 376 -2.91 9.17 -21.44
C ALA A 376 -3.44 8.46 -22.70
N THR A 377 -2.73 7.42 -23.20
CA THR A 377 -3.14 6.64 -24.38
C THR A 377 -2.78 5.17 -24.26
N ASP A 378 -2.57 4.65 -23.04
CA ASP A 378 -2.19 3.27 -22.78
C ASP A 378 -3.37 2.28 -22.66
N GLY A 379 -4.60 2.78 -22.80
CA GLY A 379 -5.83 2.01 -22.67
C GLY A 379 -6.26 1.78 -21.21
N ASN A 380 -5.54 2.33 -20.26
CA ASN A 380 -5.78 2.15 -18.81
C ASN A 380 -6.22 3.50 -18.20
N ARG A 381 -7.49 3.63 -17.81
CA ARG A 381 -8.02 4.87 -17.20
C ARG A 381 -7.59 5.10 -15.76
N ALA A 382 -6.84 4.18 -15.17
CA ALA A 382 -6.28 4.35 -13.84
C ALA A 382 -4.92 5.04 -13.85
N THR A 383 -4.24 5.05 -14.99
CA THR A 383 -3.03 5.83 -15.27
C THR A 383 -3.41 7.20 -15.82
N TYR A 384 -2.53 8.17 -15.69
CA TYR A 384 -2.76 9.52 -16.23
C TYR A 384 -1.44 10.23 -16.53
N TRP A 385 -1.52 11.24 -17.42
CA TRP A 385 -0.57 12.33 -17.49
C TRP A 385 -1.07 13.47 -16.60
N ALA A 386 -0.20 14.05 -15.78
CA ALA A 386 -0.52 15.18 -14.91
C ALA A 386 0.20 16.45 -15.35
N THR A 387 -0.43 17.62 -15.14
CA THR A 387 0.30 18.89 -15.15
C THR A 387 1.10 19.03 -13.86
N GLU A 388 2.09 19.92 -13.81
CA GLU A 388 2.62 20.40 -12.55
C GLU A 388 1.50 21.00 -11.68
N HIS A 389 1.78 21.07 -10.37
CA HIS A 389 0.88 21.71 -9.42
C HIS A 389 1.19 23.21 -9.32
N TYR A 390 0.21 24.04 -9.64
CA TYR A 390 0.35 25.49 -9.66
C TYR A 390 -0.34 26.15 -8.48
N ALA A 391 0.17 27.32 -8.06
CA ALA A 391 -0.38 28.09 -6.93
C ALA A 391 -1.82 28.60 -7.19
N SER A 392 -2.30 28.61 -8.44
CA SER A 392 -3.68 28.90 -8.83
C SER A 392 -4.07 28.12 -10.08
N PRO A 393 -5.39 27.94 -10.36
CA PRO A 393 -5.88 27.32 -11.59
C PRO A 393 -5.41 28.00 -12.88
N GLU A 394 -5.03 29.25 -12.84
CA GLU A 394 -4.50 30.03 -13.94
C GLU A 394 -2.96 29.91 -14.06
N PHE A 395 -2.42 28.73 -13.82
CA PHE A 395 -0.98 28.39 -13.85
C PHE A 395 -0.11 29.30 -12.96
N GLY A 396 -0.66 29.82 -11.85
CA GLY A 396 0.03 30.76 -10.98
C GLY A 396 0.37 32.09 -11.66
N GLY A 397 -0.19 32.38 -12.84
CA GLY A 397 0.17 33.54 -13.69
C GLY A 397 1.51 33.40 -14.38
N LEU A 398 2.10 32.21 -14.42
CA LEU A 398 3.42 31.94 -15.02
C LEU A 398 3.34 31.54 -16.49
N LYS A 399 2.22 30.89 -16.89
CA LYS A 399 2.05 30.31 -18.24
C LYS A 399 0.66 30.62 -18.79
N SER A 400 0.55 30.66 -20.12
CA SER A 400 -0.73 30.81 -20.83
C SER A 400 -1.48 29.50 -21.02
N GLY A 401 -0.80 28.37 -20.82
CA GLY A 401 -1.35 27.01 -20.89
C GLY A 401 -0.26 25.97 -21.07
N VAL A 402 -0.67 24.71 -20.97
CA VAL A 402 0.17 23.53 -21.22
C VAL A 402 -0.60 22.54 -22.09
N GLY A 403 0.11 21.66 -22.81
CA GLY A 403 -0.51 20.72 -23.74
C GLY A 403 0.05 19.33 -23.66
N LEU A 404 -0.82 18.33 -23.79
CA LEU A 404 -0.42 16.92 -24.00
C LEU A 404 -0.35 16.67 -25.51
N VAL A 405 0.84 16.27 -25.99
CA VAL A 405 1.12 16.03 -27.42
C VAL A 405 0.80 14.59 -27.77
N ILE A 406 -0.01 14.39 -28.79
CA ILE A 406 -0.51 13.08 -29.22
C ILE A 406 -0.23 12.88 -30.69
N ASP A 407 0.45 11.80 -31.06
CA ASP A 407 0.64 11.35 -32.43
C ASP A 407 -0.51 10.40 -32.84
N ALA A 408 -1.15 10.68 -33.96
CA ALA A 408 -2.19 9.83 -34.54
C ALA A 408 -1.68 8.93 -35.69
N GLY A 409 -0.36 8.75 -35.83
CA GLY A 409 0.25 7.76 -36.74
C GLY A 409 -0.08 7.91 -38.21
N GLY A 410 -0.46 9.11 -38.69
CA GLY A 410 -0.88 9.34 -40.08
C GLY A 410 -2.26 8.75 -40.40
N ALA A 411 -3.05 8.36 -39.41
CA ALA A 411 -4.45 7.99 -39.56
C ALA A 411 -5.24 9.17 -40.13
N GLY A 412 -6.32 8.86 -40.90
CA GLY A 412 -7.18 9.85 -41.53
C GLY A 412 -7.70 10.89 -40.53
N GLN A 413 -8.42 11.88 -41.06
CA GLN A 413 -8.94 13.02 -40.32
C GLN A 413 -9.72 12.59 -39.04
N VAL A 414 -9.21 12.93 -37.85
CA VAL A 414 -9.93 12.71 -36.57
C VAL A 414 -11.12 13.69 -36.52
N LYS A 415 -12.30 13.14 -36.27
CA LYS A 415 -13.55 13.93 -36.15
C LYS A 415 -13.95 14.18 -34.71
N THR A 416 -13.62 13.22 -33.82
CA THR A 416 -13.92 13.35 -32.40
C THR A 416 -12.76 12.87 -31.58
N MET A 417 -12.45 13.58 -30.48
CA MET A 417 -11.50 13.20 -29.48
C MET A 417 -12.17 13.18 -28.09
N THR A 418 -12.03 12.10 -27.35
CA THR A 418 -12.64 11.97 -26.03
C THR A 418 -11.54 11.96 -24.98
N VAL A 419 -11.65 12.86 -24.02
CA VAL A 419 -10.73 12.97 -22.86
C VAL A 419 -11.44 12.44 -21.63
N PHE A 420 -10.78 11.55 -20.88
CA PHE A 420 -11.19 11.07 -19.59
C PHE A 420 -10.26 11.62 -18.50
N THR A 421 -10.83 12.00 -17.34
CA THR A 421 -10.08 12.57 -16.22
C THR A 421 -10.73 12.23 -14.89
N ASP A 422 -9.92 12.09 -13.85
CA ASP A 422 -10.32 12.01 -12.44
C ASP A 422 -10.25 13.37 -11.71
N THR A 423 -9.70 14.41 -12.37
CA THR A 423 -9.69 15.82 -11.90
C THR A 423 -10.59 16.71 -12.76
N PRO A 424 -11.93 16.54 -12.75
CA PRO A 424 -12.83 17.34 -13.58
C PRO A 424 -12.81 18.82 -13.19
N GLY A 425 -13.04 19.71 -14.17
CA GLY A 425 -13.16 21.15 -13.94
C GLY A 425 -12.07 22.00 -14.59
N PHE A 426 -11.02 21.40 -15.15
CA PHE A 426 -10.07 22.14 -15.99
C PHE A 426 -10.69 22.50 -17.35
N VAL A 427 -10.12 23.49 -18.03
CA VAL A 427 -10.57 23.95 -19.36
C VAL A 427 -9.53 23.57 -20.40
N ALA A 428 -9.97 22.87 -21.44
CA ALA A 428 -9.11 22.48 -22.55
C ALA A 428 -9.74 22.70 -23.94
N ALA A 429 -8.89 22.72 -24.94
CA ALA A 429 -9.24 22.67 -26.36
C ALA A 429 -8.31 21.68 -27.06
N VAL A 430 -8.72 21.18 -28.23
CA VAL A 430 -7.85 20.36 -29.08
C VAL A 430 -7.26 21.25 -30.19
N ARG A 431 -5.94 21.12 -30.37
CA ARG A 431 -5.19 21.72 -31.47
C ARG A 431 -4.67 20.64 -32.42
N SER A 432 -4.43 20.91 -33.68
CA SER A 432 -3.84 19.96 -34.64
C SER A 432 -2.88 20.68 -35.59
N GLY A 433 -1.80 20.01 -35.97
CA GLY A 433 -0.76 20.54 -36.84
C GLY A 433 0.27 19.51 -37.28
N SER A 434 1.36 19.98 -37.88
CA SER A 434 2.52 19.16 -38.22
C SER A 434 3.47 18.95 -37.04
N SER A 435 3.43 19.84 -36.05
CA SER A 435 4.14 19.74 -34.75
C SER A 435 3.32 20.44 -33.67
N ALA A 436 3.72 20.29 -32.42
CA ALA A 436 3.05 20.94 -31.28
C ALA A 436 3.11 22.46 -31.36
N GLU A 437 4.24 23.03 -31.80
CA GLU A 437 4.44 24.49 -31.94
C GLU A 437 3.56 25.10 -33.05
N THR A 438 3.27 24.33 -34.11
CA THR A 438 2.47 24.80 -35.26
C THR A 438 1.00 24.44 -35.16
N ALA A 439 0.60 23.73 -34.13
CA ALA A 439 -0.76 23.24 -33.95
C ALA A 439 -1.74 24.39 -33.70
N GLN A 440 -2.82 24.41 -34.48
CA GLN A 440 -3.90 25.40 -34.39
C GLN A 440 -5.16 24.78 -33.79
N ALA A 441 -5.99 25.61 -33.14
CA ALA A 441 -7.21 25.14 -32.53
C ALA A 441 -8.17 24.56 -33.58
N VAL A 442 -8.58 23.29 -33.35
CA VAL A 442 -9.56 22.56 -34.17
C VAL A 442 -10.82 22.22 -33.37
N SER A 443 -10.89 22.62 -32.13
CA SER A 443 -12.11 22.57 -31.31
C SER A 443 -12.29 23.87 -30.52
N GLY A 444 -13.51 24.12 -30.02
CA GLY A 444 -13.73 25.14 -28.99
C GLY A 444 -13.16 24.72 -27.64
N SER A 445 -12.79 25.72 -26.80
CA SER A 445 -12.45 25.50 -25.39
C SER A 445 -13.71 25.15 -24.59
N GLN A 446 -13.61 24.12 -23.77
CA GLN A 446 -14.71 23.72 -22.88
C GLN A 446 -14.18 23.16 -21.54
N SER A 447 -15.03 23.22 -20.52
CA SER A 447 -14.70 22.58 -19.22
C SER A 447 -14.76 21.06 -19.37
N VAL A 448 -13.70 20.39 -18.90
CA VAL A 448 -13.58 18.94 -18.97
C VAL A 448 -14.22 18.31 -17.74
N GLY A 449 -15.24 17.48 -17.96
CA GLY A 449 -15.84 16.61 -16.95
C GLY A 449 -15.10 15.27 -16.91
N THR A 450 -15.54 14.32 -16.09
CA THR A 450 -14.94 12.96 -15.99
C THR A 450 -14.82 12.26 -17.34
N LYS A 451 -15.64 12.64 -18.32
CA LYS A 451 -15.58 12.23 -19.72
C LYS A 451 -16.09 13.39 -20.59
N THR A 452 -15.28 13.85 -21.53
CA THR A 452 -15.64 14.96 -22.41
C THR A 452 -15.29 14.65 -23.85
N VAL A 453 -16.20 14.91 -24.79
CA VAL A 453 -16.01 14.71 -26.21
C VAL A 453 -15.79 16.05 -26.90
N PHE A 454 -14.67 16.18 -27.58
CA PHE A 454 -14.35 17.31 -28.44
C PHE A 454 -14.71 16.94 -29.90
N HIS A 455 -15.54 17.76 -30.55
CA HIS A 455 -15.82 17.67 -31.96
C HIS A 455 -14.79 18.52 -32.71
N LEU A 456 -14.06 17.90 -33.63
CA LEU A 456 -12.96 18.55 -34.33
C LEU A 456 -13.43 19.01 -35.72
N THR A 457 -13.07 20.23 -36.08
CA THR A 457 -13.32 20.81 -37.40
C THR A 457 -11.97 21.12 -38.06
N ASP A 458 -11.85 20.74 -39.34
CA ASP A 458 -10.63 20.98 -40.13
C ASP A 458 -9.32 20.46 -39.54
N ALA A 459 -9.40 19.41 -38.71
CA ALA A 459 -8.24 18.75 -38.10
C ALA A 459 -7.35 18.15 -39.22
N ARG A 460 -6.18 18.75 -39.42
CA ARG A 460 -5.22 18.36 -40.47
C ARG A 460 -3.84 18.21 -39.84
N GLY A 461 -3.27 17.03 -39.97
CA GLY A 461 -1.92 16.74 -39.51
C GLY A 461 -1.86 15.53 -38.59
N PRO A 462 -0.67 14.93 -38.40
CA PRO A 462 -0.48 13.77 -37.57
C PRO A 462 -0.47 14.10 -36.07
N VAL A 463 -0.18 15.38 -35.71
CA VAL A 463 -0.02 15.79 -34.33
C VAL A 463 -1.27 16.49 -33.80
N TYR A 464 -1.76 16.03 -32.66
CA TYR A 464 -2.84 16.65 -31.90
C TYR A 464 -2.29 17.08 -30.53
N VAL A 465 -2.82 18.18 -30.00
CA VAL A 465 -2.46 18.69 -28.67
C VAL A 465 -3.73 18.93 -27.86
N VAL A 466 -3.89 18.24 -26.76
CA VAL A 466 -4.91 18.57 -25.75
C VAL A 466 -4.36 19.75 -24.96
N TRP A 467 -4.80 20.97 -25.29
CA TRP A 467 -4.27 22.23 -24.78
C TRP A 467 -5.11 22.72 -23.60
N LEU A 468 -4.52 22.75 -22.40
CA LEU A 468 -5.15 23.21 -21.18
C LEU A 468 -4.88 24.70 -20.99
N THR A 469 -5.94 25.48 -20.77
CA THR A 469 -5.86 26.94 -20.54
C THR A 469 -6.21 27.34 -19.11
N ARG A 470 -6.76 26.41 -18.31
CA ARG A 470 -7.08 26.57 -16.91
C ARG A 470 -7.13 25.21 -16.25
N LEU A 471 -6.56 25.08 -15.07
CA LEU A 471 -6.52 23.84 -14.31
C LEU A 471 -7.76 23.65 -13.43
N ALA A 472 -8.01 22.43 -12.98
CA ALA A 472 -9.00 22.19 -11.94
C ALA A 472 -8.48 22.76 -10.61
N ARG A 473 -9.38 23.34 -9.82
CA ARG A 473 -9.01 23.86 -8.51
C ARG A 473 -8.91 22.70 -7.52
N ASP A 474 -7.79 22.59 -6.84
CA ASP A 474 -7.61 21.66 -5.73
C ASP A 474 -8.16 22.20 -4.41
N SER A 475 -8.16 21.39 -3.35
CA SER A 475 -8.63 21.75 -2.02
C SER A 475 -7.78 22.82 -1.32
N GLY A 476 -6.55 23.05 -1.76
CA GLY A 476 -5.62 24.07 -1.25
C GLY A 476 -5.74 25.42 -1.98
N GLY A 477 -6.59 25.53 -3.01
CA GLY A 477 -6.74 26.71 -3.85
C GLY A 477 -5.78 26.78 -5.01
N GLY A 478 -4.90 25.82 -5.19
CA GLY A 478 -4.01 25.62 -6.33
C GLY A 478 -4.72 25.08 -7.56
N GLY A 479 -3.96 24.72 -8.58
CA GLY A 479 -4.46 24.12 -9.81
C GLY A 479 -3.65 22.92 -10.27
N ILE A 480 -4.34 21.84 -10.67
CA ILE A 480 -3.78 20.63 -11.28
C ILE A 480 -4.78 20.05 -12.29
N ALA A 481 -4.30 19.33 -13.29
CA ALA A 481 -5.16 18.56 -14.19
C ALA A 481 -4.50 17.21 -14.49
N HIS A 482 -5.32 16.16 -14.50
CA HIS A 482 -4.94 14.82 -14.96
C HIS A 482 -5.65 14.52 -16.28
N VAL A 483 -4.96 13.89 -17.19
CA VAL A 483 -5.55 13.29 -18.39
C VAL A 483 -5.32 11.79 -18.31
N ASN A 484 -6.39 11.06 -17.94
CA ASN A 484 -6.31 9.62 -17.70
C ASN A 484 -6.32 8.81 -19.00
N GLU A 485 -7.11 9.22 -19.99
CA GLU A 485 -7.19 8.53 -21.27
C GLU A 485 -7.71 9.44 -22.36
N VAL A 486 -7.11 9.37 -23.53
CA VAL A 486 -7.56 10.04 -24.73
C VAL A 486 -7.83 9.00 -25.81
N THR A 487 -9.03 9.04 -26.38
CA THR A 487 -9.42 8.19 -27.52
C THR A 487 -9.93 9.04 -28.67
N ALA A 488 -9.76 8.59 -29.92
CA ALA A 488 -10.21 9.32 -31.11
C ALA A 488 -11.00 8.45 -32.07
N ARG A 489 -11.83 9.11 -32.88
CA ARG A 489 -12.55 8.48 -33.99
C ARG A 489 -12.50 9.40 -35.23
N GLY A 490 -12.30 8.76 -36.40
CA GLY A 490 -12.19 9.40 -37.69
C GLY A 490 -13.38 9.20 -38.64
#